data_37374ae5b0fb2e6ece0d5e3fa88ea9f5
#
_entry.id   37374ae5b0fb2e6ece0d5e3fa88ea9f5
#
_cell.length_a   1.000
_cell.length_b   1.000
_cell.length_c   1.000
_cell.angle_alpha   90.00
_cell.angle_beta   90.00
_cell.angle_gamma   90.00
#
_symmetry.space_group_name_H-M   'P 1'
#
loop_
_entity.id
_entity.type
_entity.pdbx_description
1 polymer ?
#
loop_
_entity_poly.entity_id
_entity_poly.type
_entity_poly.pdbx_seq_one_letter_code
_entity_poly.pdbx_strand_id
1 'polypeptide(L)'
;MILAYQMQRKPYALYYWPIPGLAEASRVALTLAELDWEDVEIDGPMFAKMKEGGELPWGMVPMLQTPEGPLAESIAILRYLGHMCDLIPSDSFKAAKVDEFLDGIGPYSGILDGTFSIEDLDQRTRAREALFTATGKGTKSLTRLEEKIAESTTGWIASTSLMNIADLKVFTHIFGLFSGNFDGVDKSILAAYPKLLDYHDLVANEPRIKAHYANIPEDSLRWTYQPGAFSAL
;
A
#
# COMPACT_ATOMS: atom_id res chain seq x y z
N MET A 1 12.15 16.08 42.55
CA MET A 1 13.08 15.78 41.45
C MET A 1 12.48 14.61 40.67
N ILE A 2 11.53 14.92 39.80
CA ILE A 2 10.88 13.93 38.90
C ILE A 2 11.54 14.17 37.55
N LEU A 3 12.57 13.39 37.26
CA LEU A 3 13.08 13.23 35.91
C LEU A 3 12.01 12.46 35.13
N ALA A 4 11.16 13.22 34.45
CA ALA A 4 10.31 12.65 33.43
C ALA A 4 11.26 12.06 32.36
N TYR A 5 11.23 10.74 32.26
CA TYR A 5 11.80 9.99 31.16
C TYR A 5 10.98 10.40 29.92
N GLN A 6 11.33 11.49 29.29
CA GLN A 6 10.88 11.82 27.96
C GLN A 6 11.53 10.76 27.06
N MET A 7 10.83 9.69 26.79
CA MET A 7 11.14 8.86 25.63
C MET A 7 11.17 9.83 24.45
N GLN A 8 12.34 10.01 23.89
CA GLN A 8 12.58 10.90 22.77
C GLN A 8 11.78 10.32 21.60
N ARG A 9 10.60 10.90 21.34
CA ARG A 9 9.77 10.48 20.21
C ARG A 9 10.59 10.68 18.94
N LYS A 10 10.54 9.71 18.05
CA LYS A 10 11.15 9.84 16.73
C LYS A 10 10.53 11.01 15.99
N PRO A 11 11.29 11.70 15.13
CA PRO A 11 10.78 12.87 14.41
C PRO A 11 9.60 12.53 13.48
N TYR A 12 9.53 11.27 13.01
CA TYR A 12 8.41 10.78 12.22
C TYR A 12 7.72 9.63 12.94
N ALA A 13 6.37 9.59 12.91
CA ALA A 13 5.59 8.48 13.42
C ALA A 13 4.38 8.21 12.49
N LEU A 14 4.27 7.00 11.97
CA LEU A 14 3.18 6.60 11.09
C LEU A 14 2.14 5.82 11.90
N TYR A 15 0.93 6.36 12.01
CA TYR A 15 -0.18 5.77 12.76
C TYR A 15 -1.08 5.00 11.82
N TYR A 16 -1.21 3.70 12.02
CA TYR A 16 -2.10 2.83 11.25
C TYR A 16 -2.43 1.54 11.99
N TRP A 17 -3.39 0.78 11.45
CA TRP A 17 -3.73 -0.55 11.93
C TRP A 17 -2.56 -1.53 11.79
N PRO A 18 -2.52 -2.66 12.58
CA PRO A 18 -1.44 -3.67 12.51
C PRO A 18 -1.55 -4.57 11.26
N ILE A 19 -1.81 -3.97 10.12
CA ILE A 19 -1.90 -4.59 8.80
C ILE A 19 -1.13 -3.74 7.75
N PRO A 20 -0.73 -4.30 6.61
CA PRO A 20 -0.13 -3.52 5.53
C PRO A 20 -1.05 -2.39 5.05
N GLY A 21 -2.15 -2.72 4.41
CA GLY A 21 -3.22 -1.83 3.99
C GLY A 21 -2.75 -0.55 3.28
N LEU A 22 -3.41 0.57 3.61
CA LEU A 22 -3.11 1.87 2.98
C LEU A 22 -1.79 2.48 3.43
N ALA A 23 -1.20 2.01 4.54
CA ALA A 23 0.04 2.55 5.10
C ALA A 23 1.30 1.89 4.53
N GLU A 24 1.21 0.71 3.90
CA GLU A 24 2.40 -0.06 3.55
C GLU A 24 3.34 0.67 2.56
N ALA A 25 2.79 1.33 1.54
CA ALA A 25 3.60 2.14 0.63
C ALA A 25 4.39 3.24 1.38
N SER A 26 3.78 3.83 2.41
CA SER A 26 4.43 4.86 3.23
C SER A 26 5.50 4.26 4.16
N ARG A 27 5.31 3.04 4.70
CA ARG A 27 6.33 2.32 5.47
C ARG A 27 7.58 2.06 4.64
N VAL A 28 7.38 1.58 3.42
CA VAL A 28 8.48 1.38 2.46
C VAL A 28 9.17 2.72 2.18
N ALA A 29 8.41 3.76 1.81
CA ALA A 29 8.98 5.06 1.47
C ALA A 29 9.75 5.70 2.64
N LEU A 30 9.26 5.60 3.89
CA LEU A 30 9.97 6.05 5.10
C LEU A 30 11.33 5.35 5.27
N THR A 31 11.36 4.03 5.02
CA THR A 31 12.60 3.24 5.05
C THR A 31 13.55 3.65 3.93
N LEU A 32 13.05 3.82 2.69
CA LEU A 32 13.87 4.20 1.53
C LEU A 32 14.43 5.63 1.66
N ALA A 33 13.73 6.51 2.36
CA ALA A 33 14.19 7.85 2.69
C ALA A 33 15.17 7.89 3.87
N GLU A 34 15.50 6.72 4.45
CA GLU A 34 16.41 6.58 5.60
C GLU A 34 16.04 7.47 6.79
N LEU A 35 14.73 7.74 6.97
CA LEU A 35 14.24 8.58 8.05
C LEU A 35 14.26 7.81 9.38
N ASP A 36 14.47 8.52 10.47
CA ASP A 36 14.25 7.98 11.83
C ASP A 36 12.76 8.06 12.16
N TRP A 37 12.07 6.94 12.05
CA TRP A 37 10.62 6.86 12.18
C TRP A 37 10.14 5.73 13.07
N GLU A 38 8.90 5.84 13.54
CA GLU A 38 8.21 4.84 14.34
C GLU A 38 6.94 4.38 13.63
N ASP A 39 6.72 3.06 13.58
CA ASP A 39 5.45 2.47 13.16
C ASP A 39 4.55 2.32 14.38
N VAL A 40 3.56 3.18 14.51
CA VAL A 40 2.62 3.19 15.65
C VAL A 40 1.38 2.41 15.27
N GLU A 41 1.34 1.16 15.69
CA GLU A 41 0.15 0.33 15.52
C GLU A 41 -0.96 0.80 16.48
N ILE A 42 -2.13 1.09 15.93
CA ILE A 42 -3.30 1.54 16.68
C ILE A 42 -4.37 0.46 16.73
N ASP A 43 -5.15 0.48 17.81
CA ASP A 43 -6.39 -0.30 17.98
C ASP A 43 -7.64 0.60 17.94
N GLY A 44 -8.82 -0.01 18.05
CA GLY A 44 -10.09 0.72 18.03
C GLY A 44 -10.22 1.78 19.13
N PRO A 45 -9.92 1.46 20.41
CA PRO A 45 -9.90 2.44 21.49
C PRO A 45 -8.96 3.61 21.26
N MET A 46 -7.74 3.36 20.78
CA MET A 46 -6.77 4.40 20.46
C MET A 46 -7.26 5.28 19.32
N PHE A 47 -7.77 4.68 18.24
CA PHE A 47 -8.37 5.42 17.12
C PHE A 47 -9.51 6.35 17.59
N ALA A 48 -10.43 5.85 18.40
CA ALA A 48 -11.54 6.62 18.93
C ALA A 48 -11.05 7.83 19.74
N LYS A 49 -10.08 7.60 20.65
CA LYS A 49 -9.46 8.65 21.46
C LYS A 49 -8.78 9.74 20.59
N MET A 50 -7.98 9.32 19.59
CA MET A 50 -7.31 10.25 18.68
C MET A 50 -8.31 11.09 17.88
N LYS A 51 -9.42 10.45 17.45
CA LYS A 51 -10.48 11.11 16.70
C LYS A 51 -11.24 12.13 17.56
N GLU A 52 -11.63 11.76 18.78
CA GLU A 52 -12.26 12.65 19.75
C GLU A 52 -11.35 13.80 20.16
N GLY A 53 -10.05 13.53 20.31
CA GLY A 53 -9.03 14.52 20.64
C GLY A 53 -8.68 15.49 19.50
N GLY A 54 -9.22 15.27 18.29
CA GLY A 54 -8.91 16.10 17.12
C GLY A 54 -7.48 15.93 16.60
N GLU A 55 -6.83 14.83 16.92
CA GLU A 55 -5.44 14.53 16.51
C GLU A 55 -5.36 14.07 15.06
N LEU A 56 -6.48 13.60 14.48
CA LEU A 56 -6.56 13.11 13.10
C LEU A 56 -7.15 14.17 12.18
N PRO A 57 -6.38 14.76 11.24
CA PRO A 57 -6.82 15.91 10.40
C PRO A 57 -8.11 15.67 9.64
N TRP A 58 -8.34 14.44 9.15
CA TRP A 58 -9.54 14.02 8.44
C TRP A 58 -10.37 12.98 9.20
N GLY A 59 -10.05 12.76 10.50
CA GLY A 59 -10.69 11.74 11.33
C GLY A 59 -10.44 10.30 10.88
N MET A 60 -9.40 10.08 10.08
CA MET A 60 -9.03 8.79 9.47
C MET A 60 -7.53 8.53 9.59
N VAL A 61 -7.14 7.25 9.38
CA VAL A 61 -5.75 6.81 9.27
C VAL A 61 -5.53 6.14 7.90
N PRO A 62 -4.29 6.14 7.34
CA PRO A 62 -3.03 6.49 7.99
C PRO A 62 -2.86 7.99 8.25
N MET A 63 -2.13 8.30 9.31
CA MET A 63 -1.65 9.65 9.63
C MET A 63 -0.14 9.57 9.89
N LEU A 64 0.62 10.44 9.24
CA LEU A 64 2.05 10.62 9.47
C LEU A 64 2.27 11.87 10.32
N GLN A 65 2.78 11.70 11.53
CA GLN A 65 3.33 12.82 12.29
C GLN A 65 4.71 13.15 11.72
N THR A 66 4.92 14.40 11.37
CA THR A 66 6.20 14.95 10.90
C THR A 66 6.69 16.04 11.86
N PRO A 67 7.95 16.50 11.72
CA PRO A 67 8.44 17.68 12.48
C PRO A 67 7.61 18.95 12.26
N GLU A 68 7.00 19.10 11.08
CA GLU A 68 6.19 20.26 10.70
C GLU A 68 4.72 20.12 11.16
N GLY A 69 4.28 18.91 11.54
CA GLY A 69 2.91 18.62 11.96
C GLY A 69 2.32 17.36 11.34
N PRO A 70 1.05 17.05 11.62
CA PRO A 70 0.40 15.85 11.09
C PRO A 70 0.05 16.00 9.61
N LEU A 71 0.32 14.94 8.84
CA LEU A 71 -0.08 14.80 7.45
C LEU A 71 -0.99 13.58 7.32
N ALA A 72 -2.14 13.74 6.67
CA ALA A 72 -3.10 12.67 6.42
C ALA A 72 -3.27 12.42 4.91
N GLU A 73 -4.10 11.45 4.57
CA GLU A 73 -4.33 10.92 3.23
C GLU A 73 -3.14 10.12 2.68
N SER A 74 -3.33 8.80 2.52
CA SER A 74 -2.25 7.87 2.18
C SER A 74 -1.47 8.26 0.93
N ILE A 75 -2.14 8.83 -0.07
CA ILE A 75 -1.50 9.29 -1.32
C ILE A 75 -0.72 10.60 -1.09
N ALA A 76 -1.25 11.52 -0.27
CA ALA A 76 -0.52 12.76 0.07
C ALA A 76 0.75 12.45 0.89
N ILE A 77 0.65 11.52 1.85
CA ILE A 77 1.80 11.03 2.62
C ILE A 77 2.84 10.42 1.68
N LEU A 78 2.40 9.58 0.73
CA LEU A 78 3.29 8.92 -0.21
C LEU A 78 3.97 9.92 -1.16
N ARG A 79 3.27 10.95 -1.64
CA ARG A 79 3.88 12.03 -2.44
C ARG A 79 4.94 12.79 -1.65
N TYR A 80 4.64 13.16 -0.40
CA TYR A 80 5.59 13.84 0.48
C TYR A 80 6.88 13.01 0.67
N LEU A 81 6.74 11.74 1.02
CA LEU A 81 7.88 10.84 1.21
C LEU A 81 8.62 10.54 -0.09
N GLY A 82 7.90 10.46 -1.21
CA GLY A 82 8.48 10.19 -2.53
C GLY A 82 9.49 11.25 -2.99
N HIS A 83 9.32 12.50 -2.56
CA HIS A 83 10.32 13.57 -2.78
C HIS A 83 11.60 13.35 -1.95
N MET A 84 11.51 12.64 -0.83
CA MET A 84 12.67 12.39 0.06
C MET A 84 13.48 11.17 -0.34
N CYS A 85 12.91 10.25 -1.14
CA CYS A 85 13.56 8.99 -1.53
C CYS A 85 13.73 8.82 -3.05
N ASP A 86 13.72 9.94 -3.79
CA ASP A 86 13.93 9.98 -5.24
C ASP A 86 12.95 9.08 -6.04
N LEU A 87 11.72 8.93 -5.55
CA LEU A 87 10.66 8.18 -6.22
C LEU A 87 9.67 9.05 -6.99
N ILE A 88 9.97 10.32 -7.17
CA ILE A 88 9.22 11.24 -8.03
C ILE A 88 10.15 11.77 -9.12
N PRO A 89 9.79 11.61 -10.41
CA PRO A 89 10.59 12.14 -11.49
C PRO A 89 10.81 13.66 -11.37
N SER A 90 12.02 14.13 -11.66
CA SER A 90 12.32 15.57 -11.69
C SER A 90 11.69 16.31 -12.88
N ASP A 91 11.40 15.60 -13.98
CA ASP A 91 10.63 16.12 -15.10
C ASP A 91 9.17 16.26 -14.71
N SER A 92 8.62 17.47 -14.83
CA SER A 92 7.26 17.80 -14.37
C SER A 92 6.16 17.04 -15.10
N PHE A 93 6.34 16.73 -16.40
CA PHE A 93 5.36 15.97 -17.14
C PHE A 93 5.37 14.49 -16.73
N LYS A 94 6.55 13.92 -16.55
CA LYS A 94 6.68 12.54 -16.01
C LYS A 94 6.13 12.43 -14.60
N ALA A 95 6.39 13.41 -13.73
CA ALA A 95 5.78 13.47 -12.41
C ALA A 95 4.24 13.53 -12.48
N ALA A 96 3.70 14.36 -13.39
CA ALA A 96 2.25 14.43 -13.60
C ALA A 96 1.67 13.10 -14.14
N LYS A 97 2.42 12.33 -14.93
CA LYS A 97 1.99 10.99 -15.39
C LYS A 97 1.99 9.97 -14.25
N VAL A 98 2.88 10.09 -13.29
CA VAL A 98 2.86 9.29 -12.05
C VAL A 98 1.63 9.65 -11.20
N ASP A 99 1.35 10.95 -11.04
CA ASP A 99 0.17 11.44 -10.33
C ASP A 99 -1.13 11.04 -11.02
N GLU A 100 -1.21 11.13 -12.36
CA GLU A 100 -2.36 10.65 -13.14
C GLU A 100 -2.67 9.17 -12.82
N PHE A 101 -1.62 8.36 -12.69
CA PHE A 101 -1.81 6.95 -12.35
C PHE A 101 -2.30 6.78 -10.90
N LEU A 102 -1.72 7.50 -9.94
CA LEU A 102 -2.13 7.46 -8.54
C LEU A 102 -3.59 7.89 -8.36
N ASP A 103 -4.00 8.94 -9.03
CA ASP A 103 -5.39 9.43 -8.97
C ASP A 103 -6.32 8.49 -9.74
N GLY A 104 -5.88 7.93 -10.87
CA GLY A 104 -6.63 6.98 -11.68
C GLY A 104 -6.83 5.61 -11.06
N ILE A 105 -5.95 5.19 -10.14
CA ILE A 105 -6.07 3.87 -9.50
C ILE A 105 -7.16 3.82 -8.41
N GLY A 106 -7.63 4.97 -7.91
CA GLY A 106 -8.60 5.04 -6.82
C GLY A 106 -9.79 4.08 -6.97
N PRO A 107 -10.53 4.09 -8.11
CA PRO A 107 -11.63 3.15 -8.34
C PRO A 107 -11.24 1.68 -8.35
N TYR A 108 -9.98 1.37 -8.67
CA TYR A 108 -9.46 0.00 -8.71
C TYR A 108 -8.88 -0.44 -7.37
N SER A 109 -8.48 0.49 -6.52
CA SER A 109 -7.98 0.17 -5.19
C SER A 109 -9.09 -0.18 -4.19
N GLY A 110 -10.31 0.35 -4.38
CA GLY A 110 -11.48 0.06 -3.55
C GLY A 110 -12.23 -1.21 -3.95
N ILE A 111 -11.53 -2.28 -4.36
CA ILE A 111 -12.19 -3.54 -4.82
C ILE A 111 -13.07 -4.11 -3.72
N LEU A 112 -12.58 -4.19 -2.49
CA LEU A 112 -13.28 -4.77 -1.36
C LEU A 112 -14.21 -3.79 -0.62
N ASP A 113 -14.25 -2.51 -1.03
CA ASP A 113 -15.12 -1.52 -0.41
C ASP A 113 -16.58 -1.97 -0.45
N GLY A 114 -17.28 -1.74 0.65
CA GLY A 114 -18.66 -2.21 0.82
C GLY A 114 -18.77 -3.64 1.39
N THR A 115 -17.68 -4.43 1.44
CA THR A 115 -17.71 -5.75 2.08
C THR A 115 -17.29 -5.70 3.55
N PHE A 116 -16.60 -4.66 3.97
CA PHE A 116 -16.09 -4.54 5.34
C PHE A 116 -17.19 -4.36 6.40
N SER A 117 -18.36 -3.84 6.01
CA SER A 117 -19.51 -3.68 6.89
C SER A 117 -20.36 -4.96 7.04
N ILE A 118 -20.05 -6.04 6.33
CA ILE A 118 -20.76 -7.31 6.42
C ILE A 118 -20.20 -8.08 7.61
N GLU A 119 -20.98 -8.20 8.67
CA GLU A 119 -20.56 -8.87 9.92
C GLU A 119 -20.52 -10.40 9.77
N ASP A 120 -21.51 -10.98 9.10
CA ASP A 120 -21.58 -12.41 8.87
C ASP A 120 -20.45 -12.89 7.94
N LEU A 121 -19.63 -13.82 8.44
CA LEU A 121 -18.44 -14.32 7.74
C LEU A 121 -18.79 -14.97 6.40
N ASP A 122 -19.82 -15.81 6.37
CA ASP A 122 -20.20 -16.55 5.14
C ASP A 122 -20.75 -15.60 4.08
N GLN A 123 -21.54 -14.61 4.50
CA GLN A 123 -22.04 -13.58 3.59
C GLN A 123 -20.90 -12.71 3.05
N ARG A 124 -19.97 -12.31 3.92
CA ARG A 124 -18.80 -11.52 3.55
C ARG A 124 -17.91 -12.27 2.57
N THR A 125 -17.61 -13.54 2.84
CA THR A 125 -16.83 -14.41 1.96
C THR A 125 -17.48 -14.49 0.58
N ARG A 126 -18.77 -14.85 0.50
CA ARG A 126 -19.49 -14.90 -0.78
C ARG A 126 -19.53 -13.56 -1.51
N ALA A 127 -19.70 -12.47 -0.78
CA ALA A 127 -19.70 -11.13 -1.39
C ALA A 127 -18.34 -10.81 -2.02
N ARG A 128 -17.22 -11.19 -1.38
CA ARG A 128 -15.87 -11.01 -1.93
C ARG A 128 -15.58 -11.94 -3.10
N GLU A 129 -15.94 -13.21 -3.03
CA GLU A 129 -15.84 -14.15 -4.16
C GLU A 129 -16.59 -13.63 -5.38
N ALA A 130 -17.78 -13.06 -5.19
CA ALA A 130 -18.57 -12.48 -6.28
C ALA A 130 -17.87 -11.32 -7.00
N LEU A 131 -16.96 -10.60 -6.33
CA LEU A 131 -16.17 -9.54 -6.95
C LEU A 131 -15.19 -10.06 -8.01
N PHE A 132 -14.79 -11.34 -7.91
CA PHE A 132 -13.79 -11.94 -8.81
C PHE A 132 -14.41 -12.94 -9.80
N THR A 133 -15.73 -12.96 -9.95
CA THR A 133 -16.40 -13.65 -11.06
C THR A 133 -16.08 -12.96 -12.40
N ALA A 134 -16.37 -13.61 -13.53
CA ALA A 134 -16.06 -13.08 -14.87
C ALA A 134 -16.57 -11.65 -15.14
N THR A 135 -17.66 -11.23 -14.50
CA THR A 135 -18.25 -9.89 -14.65
C THR A 135 -18.06 -9.02 -13.41
N GLY A 136 -17.38 -9.52 -12.40
CA GLY A 136 -17.18 -8.89 -11.11
C GLY A 136 -16.35 -7.59 -11.18
N LYS A 137 -16.54 -6.72 -10.20
CA LYS A 137 -15.79 -5.45 -10.10
C LYS A 137 -14.29 -5.72 -9.95
N GLY A 138 -13.90 -6.71 -9.16
CA GLY A 138 -12.50 -7.06 -8.93
C GLY A 138 -11.81 -7.52 -10.20
N THR A 139 -12.45 -8.44 -10.95
CA THR A 139 -11.95 -8.90 -12.25
C THR A 139 -11.74 -7.74 -13.21
N LYS A 140 -12.73 -6.85 -13.35
CA LYS A 140 -12.62 -5.65 -14.21
C LYS A 140 -11.48 -4.73 -13.77
N SER A 141 -11.31 -4.57 -12.46
CA SER A 141 -10.25 -3.75 -11.90
C SER A 141 -8.86 -4.32 -12.20
N LEU A 142 -8.66 -5.62 -11.96
CA LEU A 142 -7.38 -6.29 -12.23
C LEU A 142 -7.06 -6.30 -13.73
N THR A 143 -8.06 -6.61 -14.60
CA THR A 143 -7.88 -6.56 -16.05
C THR A 143 -7.43 -5.16 -16.50
N ARG A 144 -8.11 -4.11 -16.03
CA ARG A 144 -7.74 -2.74 -16.40
C ARG A 144 -6.36 -2.35 -15.90
N LEU A 145 -6.00 -2.79 -14.69
CA LEU A 145 -4.68 -2.53 -14.13
C LEU A 145 -3.60 -3.26 -14.93
N GLU A 146 -3.81 -4.53 -15.29
CA GLU A 146 -2.89 -5.30 -16.14
C GLU A 146 -2.67 -4.64 -17.49
N GLU A 147 -3.75 -4.16 -18.15
CA GLU A 147 -3.66 -3.38 -19.40
C GLU A 147 -2.78 -2.15 -19.21
N LYS A 148 -2.99 -1.39 -18.13
CA LYS A 148 -2.24 -0.15 -17.84
C LYS A 148 -0.77 -0.42 -17.54
N ILE A 149 -0.44 -1.49 -16.85
CA ILE A 149 0.94 -1.90 -16.61
C ILE A 149 1.61 -2.34 -17.91
N ALA A 150 0.88 -3.08 -18.75
CA ALA A 150 1.39 -3.55 -20.05
C ALA A 150 1.66 -2.40 -21.05
N GLU A 151 1.07 -1.21 -20.89
CA GLU A 151 1.38 -0.02 -21.67
C GLU A 151 2.81 0.53 -21.40
N SER A 152 3.45 0.12 -20.29
CA SER A 152 4.79 0.59 -19.95
C SER A 152 5.85 0.08 -20.91
N THR A 153 6.75 0.97 -21.33
CA THR A 153 7.91 0.65 -22.18
C THR A 153 9.16 0.34 -21.39
N THR A 154 9.16 0.56 -20.07
CA THR A 154 10.32 0.35 -19.18
C THR A 154 10.06 -0.73 -18.12
N GLY A 155 8.80 -1.16 -17.96
CA GLY A 155 8.32 -1.99 -16.87
C GLY A 155 7.80 -1.18 -15.67
N TRP A 156 8.28 0.05 -15.45
CA TRP A 156 7.80 0.93 -14.39
C TRP A 156 6.56 1.71 -14.82
N ILE A 157 5.65 1.98 -13.90
CA ILE A 157 4.45 2.78 -14.16
C ILE A 157 4.82 4.15 -14.74
N ALA A 158 3.99 4.64 -15.66
CA ALA A 158 4.22 5.87 -16.41
C ALA A 158 5.50 5.85 -17.27
N SER A 159 6.05 4.67 -17.57
CA SER A 159 7.28 4.49 -18.36
C SER A 159 8.45 5.33 -17.85
N THR A 160 8.58 5.47 -16.54
CA THR A 160 9.72 6.13 -15.91
C THR A 160 10.98 5.27 -16.06
N SER A 161 12.16 5.88 -15.94
CA SER A 161 13.44 5.15 -16.04
C SER A 161 13.74 4.30 -14.80
N LEU A 162 13.13 4.63 -13.68
CA LEU A 162 13.29 3.96 -12.37
C LEU A 162 11.92 3.80 -11.72
N MET A 163 11.86 2.94 -10.70
CA MET A 163 10.69 2.79 -9.83
C MET A 163 10.25 4.15 -9.27
N ASN A 164 8.95 4.34 -9.14
CA ASN A 164 8.33 5.56 -8.64
C ASN A 164 7.25 5.28 -7.58
N ILE A 165 6.63 6.31 -7.03
CA ILE A 165 5.62 6.16 -5.96
C ILE A 165 4.35 5.43 -6.42
N ALA A 166 3.99 5.48 -7.71
CA ALA A 166 2.85 4.72 -8.22
C ALA A 166 3.16 3.22 -8.21
N ASP A 167 4.42 2.82 -8.50
CA ASP A 167 4.85 1.42 -8.37
C ASP A 167 4.72 0.93 -6.93
N LEU A 168 5.17 1.72 -5.94
CA LEU A 168 4.99 1.37 -4.53
C LEU A 168 3.52 1.21 -4.17
N LYS A 169 2.67 2.14 -4.61
CA LYS A 169 1.23 2.11 -4.31
C LYS A 169 0.57 0.88 -4.90
N VAL A 170 0.81 0.57 -6.17
CA VAL A 170 0.24 -0.61 -6.84
C VAL A 170 0.74 -1.89 -6.18
N PHE A 171 2.06 -2.01 -6.01
CA PHE A 171 2.68 -3.19 -5.43
C PHE A 171 2.11 -3.51 -4.05
N THR A 172 2.15 -2.55 -3.14
CA THR A 172 1.71 -2.79 -1.76
C THR A 172 0.20 -2.94 -1.64
N HIS A 173 -0.58 -2.17 -2.40
CA HIS A 173 -2.03 -2.18 -2.26
C HIS A 173 -2.70 -3.36 -2.97
N ILE A 174 -2.30 -3.63 -4.23
CA ILE A 174 -2.94 -4.69 -5.03
C ILE A 174 -2.51 -6.07 -4.53
N PHE A 175 -1.20 -6.32 -4.37
CA PHE A 175 -0.74 -7.62 -3.91
C PHE A 175 -1.04 -7.87 -2.43
N GLY A 176 -1.18 -6.82 -1.63
CA GLY A 176 -1.69 -6.92 -0.26
C GLY A 176 -3.10 -7.49 -0.15
N LEU A 177 -3.95 -7.35 -1.18
CA LEU A 177 -5.25 -8.00 -1.22
C LEU A 177 -5.15 -9.54 -1.20
N PHE A 178 -4.06 -10.07 -1.73
CA PHE A 178 -3.81 -11.52 -1.88
C PHE A 178 -2.88 -12.10 -0.80
N SER A 179 -2.72 -11.37 0.31
CA SER A 179 -1.90 -11.78 1.46
C SER A 179 -2.52 -12.89 2.32
N GLY A 180 -3.73 -13.32 2.03
CA GLY A 180 -4.49 -14.26 2.86
C GLY A 180 -5.28 -13.60 4.01
N ASN A 181 -5.23 -12.27 4.14
CA ASN A 181 -5.94 -11.53 5.19
C ASN A 181 -7.45 -11.39 4.94
N PHE A 182 -7.91 -11.63 3.72
CA PHE A 182 -9.29 -11.36 3.33
C PHE A 182 -10.03 -12.64 2.93
N ASP A 183 -11.06 -13.01 3.71
CA ASP A 183 -11.93 -14.14 3.40
C ASP A 183 -12.46 -14.02 1.97
N GLY A 184 -12.48 -15.11 1.21
CA GLY A 184 -13.00 -15.14 -0.18
C GLY A 184 -12.11 -14.45 -1.22
N VAL A 185 -10.88 -14.04 -0.86
CA VAL A 185 -9.89 -13.50 -1.80
C VAL A 185 -8.70 -14.45 -1.88
N ASP A 186 -8.74 -15.36 -2.82
CA ASP A 186 -7.69 -16.35 -3.01
C ASP A 186 -6.62 -15.86 -4.00
N LYS A 187 -5.36 -16.15 -3.70
CA LYS A 187 -4.23 -15.73 -4.56
C LYS A 187 -4.26 -16.36 -5.96
N SER A 188 -4.90 -17.51 -6.13
CA SER A 188 -5.06 -18.16 -7.44
C SER A 188 -5.81 -17.29 -8.48
N ILE A 189 -6.55 -16.28 -8.03
CA ILE A 189 -7.16 -15.27 -8.89
C ILE A 189 -6.10 -14.60 -9.78
N LEU A 190 -4.90 -14.39 -9.26
CA LEU A 190 -3.81 -13.74 -10.00
C LEU A 190 -3.26 -14.58 -11.15
N ALA A 191 -3.50 -15.90 -11.19
CA ALA A 191 -3.07 -16.76 -12.29
C ALA A 191 -3.65 -16.32 -13.66
N ALA A 192 -4.76 -15.60 -13.66
CA ALA A 192 -5.36 -15.03 -14.88
C ALA A 192 -4.68 -13.74 -15.37
N TYR A 193 -3.70 -13.21 -14.63
CA TYR A 193 -3.08 -11.90 -14.86
C TYR A 193 -1.54 -12.00 -14.92
N PRO A 194 -0.98 -12.64 -15.96
CA PRO A 194 0.46 -12.90 -16.03
C PRO A 194 1.31 -11.61 -16.06
N LYS A 195 0.80 -10.52 -16.62
CA LYS A 195 1.53 -9.23 -16.62
C LYS A 195 1.57 -8.58 -15.24
N LEU A 196 0.54 -8.79 -14.40
CA LEU A 196 0.60 -8.39 -13.00
C LEU A 196 1.61 -9.23 -12.22
N LEU A 197 1.72 -10.53 -12.48
CA LEU A 197 2.71 -11.39 -11.85
C LEU A 197 4.14 -11.02 -12.27
N ASP A 198 4.39 -10.79 -13.57
CA ASP A 198 5.67 -10.28 -14.07
C ASP A 198 6.03 -8.95 -13.39
N TYR A 199 5.06 -8.05 -13.25
CA TYR A 199 5.23 -6.76 -12.60
C TYR A 199 5.49 -6.88 -11.09
N HIS A 200 4.78 -7.80 -10.40
CA HIS A 200 5.07 -8.10 -9.01
C HIS A 200 6.56 -8.45 -8.83
N ASP A 201 7.05 -9.40 -9.63
CA ASP A 201 8.42 -9.87 -9.52
C ASP A 201 9.44 -8.79 -9.90
N LEU A 202 9.12 -7.91 -10.85
CA LEU A 202 9.94 -6.75 -11.16
C LEU A 202 10.13 -5.86 -9.93
N VAL A 203 9.03 -5.48 -9.25
CA VAL A 203 9.08 -4.59 -8.09
C VAL A 203 9.70 -5.31 -6.89
N ALA A 204 9.31 -6.56 -6.62
CA ALA A 204 9.83 -7.35 -5.50
C ALA A 204 11.36 -7.60 -5.60
N ASN A 205 11.91 -7.68 -6.81
CA ASN A 205 13.35 -7.83 -7.04
C ASN A 205 14.10 -6.50 -7.13
N GLU A 206 13.45 -5.34 -7.09
CA GLU A 206 14.14 -4.06 -6.95
C GLU A 206 14.98 -4.09 -5.68
N PRO A 207 16.29 -3.76 -5.73
CA PRO A 207 17.20 -4.04 -4.63
C PRO A 207 16.78 -3.46 -3.27
N ARG A 208 16.21 -2.24 -3.26
CA ARG A 208 15.76 -1.59 -2.01
C ARG A 208 14.50 -2.23 -1.45
N ILE A 209 13.57 -2.65 -2.33
CA ILE A 209 12.34 -3.36 -1.94
C ILE A 209 12.68 -4.73 -1.39
N LYS A 210 13.53 -5.47 -2.09
CA LYS A 210 14.03 -6.78 -1.65
C LYS A 210 14.72 -6.70 -0.29
N ALA A 211 15.55 -5.67 -0.07
CA ALA A 211 16.21 -5.45 1.22
C ALA A 211 15.21 -5.11 2.33
N HIS A 212 14.18 -4.29 2.04
CA HIS A 212 13.14 -3.92 3.00
C HIS A 212 12.39 -5.14 3.53
N TYR A 213 12.06 -6.09 2.66
CA TYR A 213 11.29 -7.28 3.03
C TYR A 213 12.15 -8.54 3.33
N ALA A 214 13.49 -8.46 3.29
CA ALA A 214 14.39 -9.62 3.37
C ALA A 214 14.18 -10.55 4.58
N ASN A 215 13.71 -10.02 5.72
CA ASN A 215 13.57 -10.76 6.97
C ASN A 215 12.10 -10.99 7.36
N ILE A 216 11.17 -10.84 6.43
CA ILE A 216 9.75 -11.08 6.69
C ILE A 216 9.49 -12.59 6.77
N PRO A 217 8.89 -13.11 7.86
CA PRO A 217 8.56 -14.52 7.99
C PRO A 217 7.40 -14.92 7.07
N GLU A 218 7.34 -16.21 6.71
CA GLU A 218 6.36 -16.75 5.75
C GLU A 218 4.88 -16.62 6.20
N ASP A 219 4.65 -16.60 7.49
CA ASP A 219 3.31 -16.42 8.10
C ASP A 219 2.87 -14.95 8.20
N SER A 220 3.73 -14.02 7.82
CA SER A 220 3.40 -12.59 7.78
C SER A 220 2.51 -12.25 6.59
N LEU A 221 1.55 -11.34 6.79
CA LEU A 221 0.79 -10.72 5.69
C LEU A 221 1.69 -10.02 4.67
N ARG A 222 2.90 -9.64 5.06
CA ARG A 222 3.90 -9.00 4.19
C ARG A 222 4.69 -10.00 3.34
N TRP A 223 4.52 -11.31 3.56
CA TRP A 223 5.15 -12.33 2.72
C TRP A 223 4.77 -12.18 1.24
N THR A 224 3.57 -11.68 0.97
CA THR A 224 3.08 -11.38 -0.39
C THR A 224 3.99 -10.42 -1.19
N TYR A 225 4.91 -9.71 -0.54
CA TYR A 225 5.85 -8.77 -1.17
C TYR A 225 7.24 -9.37 -1.43
N GLN A 226 7.44 -10.64 -1.12
CA GLN A 226 8.70 -11.34 -1.41
C GLN A 226 8.81 -11.69 -2.90
N PRO A 227 10.04 -11.68 -3.48
CA PRO A 227 10.27 -12.25 -4.79
C PRO A 227 9.76 -13.69 -4.84
N GLY A 228 9.02 -14.02 -5.88
CA GLY A 228 8.47 -15.36 -6.08
C GLY A 228 7.31 -15.74 -5.14
N ALA A 229 6.70 -14.82 -4.40
CA ALA A 229 5.57 -15.09 -3.52
C ALA A 229 4.38 -15.76 -4.26
N PHE A 230 4.29 -15.56 -5.56
CA PHE A 230 3.26 -16.10 -6.44
C PHE A 230 3.80 -17.11 -7.47
N SER A 231 5.04 -17.59 -7.33
CA SER A 231 5.69 -18.49 -8.32
C SER A 231 5.03 -19.86 -8.47
N ALA A 232 4.14 -20.25 -7.56
CA ALA A 232 3.39 -21.51 -7.62
C ALA A 232 2.03 -21.38 -8.36
N LEU A 233 1.70 -20.20 -8.91
CA LEU A 233 0.49 -19.93 -9.72
C LEU A 233 0.77 -20.19 -11.25
#